data_80904d9decf53c5b3b5626a5bd275a5f
#
_entry.id   80904d9decf53c5b3b5626a5bd275a5f
#
_cell.length_a   1.000
_cell.length_b   1.000
_cell.length_c   1.000
_cell.angle_alpha   90.00
_cell.angle_beta   90.00
_cell.angle_gamma   90.00
#
_symmetry.space_group_name_H-M   'P 1'
#
loop_
_entity.id
_entity.type
_entity.pdbx_description
1 polymer ?
#
loop_
_entity_poly.entity_id
_entity_poly.type
_entity_poly.pdbx_seq_one_letter_code
_entity_poly.pdbx_strand_id
1 'polypeptide(L)'
;MKLYVASAGTGKTHTLVEELLALVKGGVPLRRIAAVTFTRKAAEELRARARKGVEALARGEPGLGGAVREVHGAVFGTIHGFMAEALRHAAPFLSLDPDFAVVDELLAEALFLEEARSLLYLLGEDPGLEAFLRRLYQGRTLAEAFRPLEGAEGLVRLFAEALARYRRRAQEVLGPGDLEALALRLLRHPQALARVVERFPHVLVDEYQDTSPLQGRFFRALEEAGARVVAVGDPKQSIYLFRNARLEVFREALGRAEEVLVLDETRRHARRVAAFLNRFVALFPEGERVAVRPTREAEGRVEVHWVEGGAGLEERRRFEADLLARRLLALKAEGYAFGEMAVLVRSRASLPLLERAFRARGVPYVLRRGQSFFNRLEVRDLYHALRLALLEGPPGPEERRSLLAFLRSPFVGLNLGEVEEALLREDPLPYLPQAVRDRVAWLRGLAGKRPLEALKALVRDEVFLSRLSPRARANLDALLPRAGLARFPDLPALLASRRPRAGPTGRRRTFFRGRRRAIWRWPLQRCWPCLLWRGGT
;
A
#
# COMPACT_ATOMS: atom_id res chain seq x y z
N MET A 1 17.03 8.70 23.40
CA MET A 1 16.97 8.17 22.00
C MET A 1 18.32 8.25 21.33
N LYS A 2 18.73 7.17 20.64
CA LYS A 2 19.90 7.14 19.75
C LYS A 2 19.42 7.18 18.29
N LEU A 3 19.93 8.11 17.48
CA LEU A 3 19.49 8.31 16.11
C LEU A 3 20.67 8.19 15.11
N TYR A 4 20.52 7.30 14.15
CA TYR A 4 21.41 7.20 13.01
C TYR A 4 20.86 7.95 11.80
N VAL A 5 21.52 9.02 11.40
CA VAL A 5 21.23 9.75 10.17
C VAL A 5 22.05 9.14 9.04
N ALA A 6 21.38 8.56 8.09
CA ALA A 6 21.97 7.74 7.06
C ALA A 6 21.70 8.27 5.65
N SER A 7 22.40 7.72 4.67
CA SER A 7 22.10 7.90 3.26
C SER A 7 21.82 6.55 2.57
N ALA A 8 21.50 6.59 1.29
CA ALA A 8 21.21 5.39 0.52
C ALA A 8 22.46 4.48 0.44
N GLY A 9 22.30 3.21 0.82
CA GLY A 9 23.38 2.21 0.71
C GLY A 9 24.46 2.28 1.79
N THR A 10 24.28 3.07 2.86
CA THR A 10 25.21 3.20 3.98
C THR A 10 25.05 2.16 5.08
N GLY A 11 24.21 1.15 4.87
CA GLY A 11 24.10 0.04 5.80
C GLY A 11 23.08 0.20 6.91
N LYS A 12 22.04 1.06 6.77
CA LYS A 12 20.97 1.27 7.76
C LYS A 12 20.53 0.00 8.48
N THR A 13 20.04 -0.99 7.72
CA THR A 13 19.55 -2.25 8.28
C THR A 13 20.68 -3.08 8.93
N HIS A 14 21.91 -2.97 8.44
CA HIS A 14 23.09 -3.63 9.05
C HIS A 14 23.37 -3.05 10.42
N THR A 15 23.39 -1.72 10.54
CA THR A 15 23.59 -1.03 11.82
C THR A 15 22.52 -1.41 12.84
N LEU A 16 21.24 -1.51 12.44
CA LEU A 16 20.19 -1.99 13.35
C LEU A 16 20.39 -3.44 13.81
N VAL A 17 20.90 -4.30 12.92
CA VAL A 17 21.23 -5.68 13.30
C VAL A 17 22.42 -5.69 14.26
N GLU A 18 23.45 -4.85 14.07
CA GLU A 18 24.58 -4.73 15.00
C GLU A 18 24.13 -4.23 16.37
N GLU A 19 23.23 -3.23 16.45
CA GLU A 19 22.63 -2.79 17.71
C GLU A 19 21.89 -3.94 18.40
N LEU A 20 21.10 -4.71 17.66
CA LEU A 20 20.41 -5.89 18.18
C LEU A 20 21.40 -6.92 18.74
N LEU A 21 22.45 -7.23 17.96
CA LEU A 21 23.47 -8.21 18.38
C LEU A 21 24.24 -7.74 19.62
N ALA A 22 24.53 -6.45 19.73
CA ALA A 22 25.14 -5.86 20.92
C ALA A 22 24.25 -6.02 22.17
N LEU A 23 22.93 -5.83 22.03
CA LEU A 23 21.98 -6.07 23.11
C LEU A 23 21.95 -7.55 23.53
N VAL A 24 21.92 -8.47 22.57
CA VAL A 24 21.94 -9.92 22.81
C VAL A 24 23.23 -10.34 23.50
N LYS A 25 24.37 -9.82 23.04
CA LYS A 25 25.68 -10.06 23.66
C LYS A 25 25.74 -9.51 25.11
N GLY A 26 25.07 -8.39 25.36
CA GLY A 26 24.89 -7.82 26.70
C GLY A 26 23.88 -8.56 27.56
N GLY A 27 23.38 -9.74 27.13
CA GLY A 27 22.47 -10.59 27.89
C GLY A 27 20.99 -10.19 27.82
N VAL A 28 20.60 -9.27 26.93
CA VAL A 28 19.21 -8.90 26.76
C VAL A 28 18.47 -10.01 25.99
N PRO A 29 17.42 -10.63 26.58
CA PRO A 29 16.64 -11.65 25.89
C PRO A 29 15.95 -11.05 24.63
N LEU A 30 16.01 -11.77 23.51
CA LEU A 30 15.43 -11.31 22.24
C LEU A 30 13.92 -11.00 22.33
N ARG A 31 13.19 -11.72 23.16
CA ARG A 31 11.77 -11.44 23.43
C ARG A 31 11.50 -10.05 24.02
N ARG A 32 12.51 -9.38 24.57
CA ARG A 32 12.42 -8.01 25.11
C ARG A 32 12.82 -6.94 24.10
N ILE A 33 13.10 -7.32 22.86
CA ILE A 33 13.50 -6.43 21.78
C ILE A 33 12.38 -6.39 20.73
N ALA A 34 11.95 -5.18 20.36
CA ALA A 34 11.09 -4.96 19.20
C ALA A 34 11.92 -4.30 18.09
N ALA A 35 12.00 -4.94 16.92
CA ALA A 35 12.68 -4.41 15.74
C ALA A 35 11.64 -4.17 14.62
N VAL A 36 11.39 -2.90 14.30
CA VAL A 36 10.28 -2.50 13.46
C VAL A 36 10.73 -1.74 12.24
N THR A 37 9.97 -1.88 11.16
CA THR A 37 10.20 -1.21 9.90
C THR A 37 8.88 -0.85 9.22
N PHE A 38 8.93 -0.16 8.10
CA PHE A 38 7.74 0.33 7.42
C PHE A 38 6.96 -0.74 6.64
N THR A 39 7.61 -1.82 6.14
CA THR A 39 6.97 -2.83 5.30
C THR A 39 7.17 -4.25 5.83
N ARG A 40 6.19 -5.13 5.58
CA ARG A 40 6.29 -6.56 5.96
C ARG A 40 7.54 -7.22 5.36
N LYS A 41 7.84 -6.92 4.08
CA LYS A 41 9.02 -7.46 3.41
C LYS A 41 10.32 -7.03 4.08
N ALA A 42 10.45 -5.75 4.44
CA ALA A 42 11.63 -5.26 5.15
C ALA A 42 11.75 -5.90 6.55
N ALA A 43 10.62 -6.13 7.23
CA ALA A 43 10.61 -6.84 8.51
C ALA A 43 11.09 -8.30 8.39
N GLU A 44 10.68 -9.01 7.33
CA GLU A 44 11.17 -10.36 7.03
C GLU A 44 12.68 -10.38 6.72
N GLU A 45 13.15 -9.40 5.94
CA GLU A 45 14.58 -9.24 5.65
C GLU A 45 15.39 -8.92 6.91
N LEU A 46 14.88 -8.03 7.77
CA LEU A 46 15.49 -7.68 9.05
C LEU A 46 15.58 -8.91 9.97
N ARG A 47 14.47 -9.66 10.11
CA ARG A 47 14.41 -10.92 10.87
C ARG A 47 15.44 -11.93 10.35
N ALA A 48 15.51 -12.13 9.03
CA ALA A 48 16.44 -13.08 8.43
C ALA A 48 17.91 -12.71 8.70
N ARG A 49 18.25 -11.42 8.64
CA ARG A 49 19.59 -10.91 8.93
C ARG A 49 19.92 -11.03 10.43
N ALA A 50 18.99 -10.64 11.30
CA ALA A 50 19.14 -10.77 12.74
C ALA A 50 19.37 -12.24 13.14
N ARG A 51 18.57 -13.16 12.57
CA ARG A 51 18.74 -14.61 12.79
C ARG A 51 20.15 -15.09 12.42
N LYS A 52 20.62 -14.77 11.22
CA LYS A 52 21.98 -15.12 10.78
C LYS A 52 23.06 -14.54 11.70
N GLY A 53 22.88 -13.30 12.16
CA GLY A 53 23.78 -12.65 13.09
C GLY A 53 23.82 -13.35 14.44
N VAL A 54 22.64 -13.67 15.02
CA VAL A 54 22.54 -14.40 16.30
C VAL A 54 23.12 -15.82 16.19
N GLU A 55 22.87 -16.52 15.08
CA GLU A 55 23.47 -17.84 14.81
C GLU A 55 24.99 -17.78 14.72
N ALA A 56 25.54 -16.71 14.10
CA ALA A 56 26.99 -16.50 14.02
C ALA A 56 27.58 -16.18 15.40
N LEU A 57 26.91 -15.32 16.18
CA LEU A 57 27.32 -14.95 17.52
C LEU A 57 27.30 -16.18 18.47
N ALA A 58 26.26 -17.02 18.41
CA ALA A 58 26.13 -18.23 19.21
C ALA A 58 27.19 -19.30 18.89
N ARG A 59 27.71 -19.32 17.67
CA ARG A 59 28.84 -20.20 17.31
C ARG A 59 30.14 -19.78 17.98
N GLY A 60 30.36 -18.46 18.15
CA GLY A 60 31.53 -17.93 18.85
C GLY A 60 31.41 -17.91 20.36
N GLU A 61 30.20 -17.85 20.88
CA GLU A 61 29.88 -17.76 22.31
C GLU A 61 28.81 -18.81 22.69
N PRO A 62 29.19 -20.03 23.13
CA PRO A 62 28.25 -21.14 23.39
C PRO A 62 27.13 -20.82 24.40
N GLY A 63 27.37 -19.90 25.34
CA GLY A 63 26.36 -19.41 26.29
C GLY A 63 25.14 -18.73 25.62
N LEU A 64 25.26 -18.31 24.38
CA LEU A 64 24.17 -17.65 23.60
C LEU A 64 23.34 -18.61 22.74
N GLY A 65 23.55 -19.93 22.86
CA GLY A 65 22.77 -20.93 22.10
C GLY A 65 21.25 -20.84 22.33
N GLY A 66 20.82 -20.36 23.49
CA GLY A 66 19.42 -20.07 23.81
C GLY A 66 18.81 -18.96 22.96
N ALA A 67 19.59 -17.94 22.66
CA ALA A 67 19.14 -16.78 21.89
C ALA A 67 18.68 -17.15 20.45
N VAL A 68 19.27 -18.18 19.83
CA VAL A 68 18.85 -18.67 18.51
C VAL A 68 17.39 -19.15 18.53
N ARG A 69 16.97 -19.83 19.57
CA ARG A 69 15.58 -20.31 19.76
C ARG A 69 14.63 -19.16 20.04
N GLU A 70 15.10 -18.11 20.73
CA GLU A 70 14.31 -16.91 21.04
C GLU A 70 14.05 -15.99 19.84
N VAL A 71 14.73 -16.14 18.70
CA VAL A 71 14.49 -15.32 17.48
C VAL A 71 13.03 -15.40 17.02
N HIS A 72 12.36 -16.53 17.25
CA HIS A 72 10.94 -16.68 16.94
C HIS A 72 10.02 -15.91 17.90
N GLY A 73 10.46 -15.65 19.11
CA GLY A 73 9.72 -14.89 20.13
C GLY A 73 9.99 -13.38 20.11
N ALA A 74 10.94 -12.92 19.31
CA ALA A 74 11.23 -11.51 19.13
C ALA A 74 10.21 -10.85 18.18
N VAL A 75 9.89 -9.59 18.41
CA VAL A 75 8.98 -8.83 17.56
C VAL A 75 9.75 -8.23 16.38
N PHE A 76 9.65 -8.88 15.23
CA PHE A 76 10.07 -8.34 13.96
C PHE A 76 8.84 -8.03 13.11
N GLY A 77 8.53 -6.77 12.88
CA GLY A 77 7.28 -6.43 12.24
C GLY A 77 7.23 -5.02 11.64
N THR A 78 6.05 -4.65 11.19
CA THR A 78 5.76 -3.26 10.84
C THR A 78 5.46 -2.46 12.10
N ILE A 79 5.51 -1.11 11.99
CA ILE A 79 5.14 -0.21 13.10
C ILE A 79 3.72 -0.54 13.60
N HIS A 80 2.73 -0.73 12.71
CA HIS A 80 1.38 -1.15 13.10
C HIS A 80 1.34 -2.55 13.75
N GLY A 81 2.19 -3.48 13.28
CA GLY A 81 2.33 -4.79 13.91
C GLY A 81 2.85 -4.69 15.36
N PHE A 82 3.80 -3.80 15.60
CA PHE A 82 4.31 -3.53 16.95
C PHE A 82 3.28 -2.81 17.81
N MET A 83 2.52 -1.84 17.25
CA MET A 83 1.40 -1.22 17.98
C MET A 83 0.37 -2.27 18.39
N ALA A 84 0.06 -3.25 17.54
CA ALA A 84 -0.84 -4.34 17.88
C ALA A 84 -0.29 -5.20 19.05
N GLU A 85 1.00 -5.54 19.02
CA GLU A 85 1.64 -6.27 20.13
C GLU A 85 1.62 -5.46 21.43
N ALA A 86 1.94 -4.15 21.37
CA ALA A 86 1.86 -3.25 22.51
C ALA A 86 0.44 -3.20 23.10
N LEU A 87 -0.59 -3.12 22.25
CA LEU A 87 -1.99 -3.12 22.66
C LEU A 87 -2.42 -4.45 23.27
N ARG A 88 -1.94 -5.60 22.77
CA ARG A 88 -2.20 -6.91 23.39
C ARG A 88 -1.65 -6.98 24.83
N HIS A 89 -0.42 -6.48 25.03
CA HIS A 89 0.18 -6.44 26.38
C HIS A 89 -0.50 -5.44 27.31
N ALA A 90 -1.10 -4.38 26.76
CA ALA A 90 -1.85 -3.36 27.50
C ALA A 90 -3.36 -3.65 27.56
N ALA A 91 -3.84 -4.72 26.95
CA ALA A 91 -5.25 -5.04 26.78
C ALA A 91 -6.10 -4.95 28.08
N PRO A 92 -5.64 -5.49 29.23
CA PRO A 92 -6.39 -5.40 30.48
C PRO A 92 -6.67 -3.96 30.93
N PHE A 93 -5.74 -3.02 30.66
CA PHE A 93 -5.87 -1.62 31.03
C PHE A 93 -6.75 -0.81 30.08
N LEU A 94 -6.97 -1.34 28.88
CA LEU A 94 -7.69 -0.66 27.82
C LEU A 94 -9.09 -1.25 27.56
N SER A 95 -9.48 -2.26 28.34
CA SER A 95 -10.72 -3.05 28.12
C SER A 95 -10.79 -3.57 26.69
N LEU A 96 -9.71 -4.19 26.23
CA LEU A 96 -9.60 -4.82 24.90
C LEU A 96 -9.51 -6.33 25.06
N ASP A 97 -10.05 -7.05 24.07
CA ASP A 97 -9.75 -8.46 23.91
C ASP A 97 -8.30 -8.61 23.37
N PRO A 98 -7.39 -9.31 24.06
CA PRO A 98 -6.02 -9.50 23.58
C PRO A 98 -5.94 -10.33 22.29
N ASP A 99 -6.96 -11.13 21.99
CA ASP A 99 -7.01 -12.03 20.82
C ASP A 99 -7.54 -11.36 19.55
N PHE A 100 -7.67 -10.03 19.55
CA PHE A 100 -8.13 -9.30 18.38
C PHE A 100 -7.29 -9.61 17.13
N ALA A 101 -7.97 -9.77 15.99
CA ALA A 101 -7.34 -9.93 14.67
C ALA A 101 -6.96 -8.58 14.08
N VAL A 102 -5.82 -8.51 13.38
CA VAL A 102 -5.41 -7.31 12.63
C VAL A 102 -5.70 -7.49 11.15
N VAL A 103 -6.49 -6.59 10.59
CA VAL A 103 -6.88 -6.61 9.19
C VAL A 103 -6.26 -5.45 8.41
N ASP A 104 -6.30 -5.54 7.08
CA ASP A 104 -5.86 -4.43 6.22
C ASP A 104 -6.94 -3.33 6.15
N GLU A 105 -6.51 -2.13 5.70
CA GLU A 105 -7.36 -0.95 5.61
C GLU A 105 -8.64 -1.16 4.78
N LEU A 106 -8.56 -1.99 3.73
CA LEU A 106 -9.72 -2.27 2.88
C LEU A 106 -10.79 -3.08 3.58
N LEU A 107 -10.36 -4.10 4.32
CA LEU A 107 -11.30 -4.92 5.05
C LEU A 107 -11.91 -4.13 6.20
N ALA A 108 -11.13 -3.31 6.89
CA ALA A 108 -11.64 -2.40 7.92
C ALA A 108 -12.67 -1.42 7.34
N GLU A 109 -12.39 -0.81 6.18
CA GLU A 109 -13.32 0.07 5.47
C GLU A 109 -14.60 -0.67 5.02
N ALA A 110 -14.46 -1.89 4.51
CA ALA A 110 -15.60 -2.72 4.11
C ALA A 110 -16.51 -3.06 5.29
N LEU A 111 -15.93 -3.43 6.45
CA LEU A 111 -16.68 -3.71 7.68
C LEU A 111 -17.40 -2.46 8.21
N PHE A 112 -16.75 -1.30 8.18
CA PHE A 112 -17.37 -0.03 8.56
C PHE A 112 -18.56 0.31 7.63
N LEU A 113 -18.38 0.15 6.30
CA LEU A 113 -19.45 0.41 5.33
C LEU A 113 -20.61 -0.54 5.49
N GLU A 114 -20.38 -1.78 5.88
CA GLU A 114 -21.46 -2.74 6.21
C GLU A 114 -22.31 -2.23 7.37
N GLU A 115 -21.66 -1.79 8.47
CA GLU A 115 -22.37 -1.22 9.62
C GLU A 115 -23.11 0.08 9.24
N ALA A 116 -22.50 0.95 8.45
CA ALA A 116 -23.15 2.17 7.97
C ALA A 116 -24.38 1.86 7.11
N ARG A 117 -24.28 0.90 6.18
CA ARG A 117 -25.42 0.49 5.33
C ARG A 117 -26.57 -0.08 6.13
N SER A 118 -26.29 -0.86 7.17
CA SER A 118 -27.34 -1.44 8.02
C SER A 118 -28.17 -0.37 8.76
N LEU A 119 -27.65 0.85 8.86
CA LEU A 119 -28.28 1.98 9.53
C LEU A 119 -28.96 2.96 8.57
N LEU A 120 -28.77 2.84 7.26
CA LEU A 120 -29.30 3.78 6.27
C LEU A 120 -30.83 3.92 6.34
N TYR A 121 -31.54 2.83 6.64
CA TYR A 121 -33.00 2.84 6.79
C TYR A 121 -33.49 3.68 7.99
N LEU A 122 -32.62 3.99 8.96
CA LEU A 122 -32.99 4.80 10.13
C LEU A 122 -33.07 6.29 9.85
N LEU A 123 -32.46 6.74 8.73
CA LEU A 123 -32.35 8.16 8.40
C LEU A 123 -33.50 8.70 7.55
N GLY A 124 -34.34 7.83 6.97
CA GLY A 124 -35.42 8.26 6.09
C GLY A 124 -34.90 9.09 4.89
N GLU A 125 -35.65 10.13 4.51
CA GLU A 125 -35.30 11.06 3.42
C GLU A 125 -34.39 12.19 3.92
N ASP A 126 -33.13 11.90 4.24
CA ASP A 126 -32.14 12.90 4.61
C ASP A 126 -31.37 13.38 3.36
N PRO A 127 -31.44 14.68 2.99
CA PRO A 127 -30.74 15.22 1.82
C PRO A 127 -29.21 15.07 1.92
N GLY A 128 -28.66 15.12 3.12
CA GLY A 128 -27.24 14.90 3.37
C GLY A 128 -26.82 13.47 3.08
N LEU A 129 -27.69 12.50 3.36
CA LEU A 129 -27.48 11.09 3.05
C LEU A 129 -27.43 10.84 1.55
N GLU A 130 -28.36 11.42 0.78
CA GLU A 130 -28.36 11.29 -0.69
C GLU A 130 -27.05 11.85 -1.28
N ALA A 131 -26.64 13.03 -0.83
CA ALA A 131 -25.39 13.65 -1.28
C ALA A 131 -24.15 12.80 -0.90
N PHE A 132 -24.13 12.21 0.30
CA PHE A 132 -23.07 11.31 0.76
C PHE A 132 -23.03 10.02 -0.08
N LEU A 133 -24.18 9.36 -0.27
CA LEU A 133 -24.27 8.16 -1.09
C LEU A 133 -23.86 8.43 -2.53
N ARG A 134 -24.30 9.55 -3.12
CA ARG A 134 -23.92 9.97 -4.46
C ARG A 134 -22.41 10.13 -4.59
N ARG A 135 -21.72 10.66 -3.57
CA ARG A 135 -20.26 10.78 -3.53
C ARG A 135 -19.55 9.43 -3.40
N LEU A 136 -20.05 8.52 -2.56
CA LEU A 136 -19.53 7.15 -2.45
C LEU A 136 -19.69 6.39 -3.78
N TYR A 137 -20.85 6.48 -4.43
CA TYR A 137 -21.07 5.85 -5.74
C TYR A 137 -20.18 6.43 -6.84
N GLN A 138 -19.73 7.67 -6.69
CA GLN A 138 -18.72 8.27 -7.59
C GLN A 138 -17.29 7.76 -7.31
N GLY A 139 -17.11 6.80 -6.40
CA GLY A 139 -15.82 6.19 -6.08
C GLY A 139 -14.90 7.07 -5.22
N ARG A 140 -15.47 7.99 -4.44
CA ARG A 140 -14.73 8.77 -3.44
C ARG A 140 -14.50 7.94 -2.18
N THR A 141 -13.40 8.22 -1.49
CA THR A 141 -13.13 7.65 -0.18
C THR A 141 -14.16 8.12 0.84
N LEU A 142 -14.36 7.38 1.92
CA LEU A 142 -15.22 7.79 3.04
C LEU A 142 -14.91 9.21 3.52
N ALA A 143 -13.63 9.53 3.72
CA ALA A 143 -13.20 10.88 4.16
C ALA A 143 -13.56 11.98 3.16
N GLU A 144 -13.47 11.71 1.84
CA GLU A 144 -13.88 12.66 0.80
C GLU A 144 -15.40 12.78 0.67
N ALA A 145 -16.14 11.70 0.96
CA ALA A 145 -17.60 11.72 0.97
C ALA A 145 -18.15 12.53 2.16
N PHE A 146 -17.45 12.50 3.29
CA PHE A 146 -17.78 13.24 4.52
C PHE A 146 -17.26 14.68 4.58
N ARG A 147 -16.72 15.24 3.52
CA ARG A 147 -16.42 16.69 3.53
C ARG A 147 -17.68 17.48 3.82
N PRO A 148 -17.57 18.61 4.59
CA PRO A 148 -18.70 19.27 5.23
C PRO A 148 -19.89 19.43 4.26
N LEU A 149 -21.00 18.82 4.65
CA LEU A 149 -22.28 18.92 4.01
C LEU A 149 -23.10 19.82 4.94
N GLU A 150 -23.47 20.99 4.49
CA GLU A 150 -24.40 21.85 5.23
C GLU A 150 -25.73 21.09 5.45
N GLY A 151 -26.23 21.09 6.68
CA GLY A 151 -27.47 20.40 7.04
C GLY A 151 -27.37 18.89 7.26
N ALA A 152 -26.18 18.31 7.46
CA ALA A 152 -25.96 16.87 7.53
C ALA A 152 -26.06 16.27 8.96
N GLU A 153 -26.94 16.76 9.82
CA GLU A 153 -27.07 16.24 11.20
C GLU A 153 -27.43 14.74 11.23
N GLY A 154 -28.36 14.31 10.38
CA GLY A 154 -28.73 12.90 10.24
C GLY A 154 -27.54 12.05 9.81
N LEU A 155 -26.73 12.54 8.89
CA LEU A 155 -25.51 11.88 8.43
C LEU A 155 -24.45 11.77 9.54
N VAL A 156 -24.29 12.80 10.37
CA VAL A 156 -23.40 12.78 11.54
C VAL A 156 -23.86 11.73 12.55
N ARG A 157 -25.17 11.63 12.82
CA ARG A 157 -25.74 10.59 13.69
C ARG A 157 -25.52 9.19 13.13
N LEU A 158 -25.77 8.99 11.83
CA LEU A 158 -25.48 7.72 11.16
C LEU A 158 -24.01 7.33 11.31
N PHE A 159 -23.10 8.27 11.04
CA PHE A 159 -21.68 8.01 11.16
C PHE A 159 -21.29 7.66 12.59
N ALA A 160 -21.80 8.40 13.57
CA ALA A 160 -21.53 8.15 14.98
C ALA A 160 -22.02 6.76 15.42
N GLU A 161 -23.24 6.38 15.02
CA GLU A 161 -23.81 5.07 15.35
C GLU A 161 -23.11 3.93 14.58
N ALA A 162 -22.82 4.13 13.27
CA ALA A 162 -22.06 3.18 12.48
C ALA A 162 -20.66 2.96 13.08
N LEU A 163 -20.00 4.04 13.51
CA LEU A 163 -18.70 3.98 14.17
C LEU A 163 -18.80 3.27 15.54
N ALA A 164 -19.87 3.51 16.30
CA ALA A 164 -20.09 2.84 17.58
C ALA A 164 -20.33 1.33 17.39
N ARG A 165 -21.12 0.92 16.39
CA ARG A 165 -21.34 -0.50 16.04
C ARG A 165 -20.08 -1.15 15.50
N TYR A 166 -19.39 -0.47 14.60
CA TYR A 166 -18.09 -0.91 14.10
C TYR A 166 -17.08 -1.11 15.24
N ARG A 167 -16.98 -0.15 16.17
CA ARG A 167 -16.09 -0.27 17.33
C ARG A 167 -16.46 -1.41 18.27
N ARG A 168 -17.74 -1.73 18.46
CA ARG A 168 -18.17 -2.93 19.22
C ARG A 168 -17.73 -4.21 18.50
N ARG A 169 -17.90 -4.27 17.18
CA ARG A 169 -17.43 -5.39 16.35
C ARG A 169 -15.90 -5.43 16.24
N ALA A 170 -15.24 -4.28 16.23
CA ALA A 170 -13.81 -4.12 16.17
C ALA A 170 -13.06 -4.46 17.48
N GLN A 171 -13.75 -4.87 18.54
CA GLN A 171 -13.08 -5.52 19.68
C GLN A 171 -12.40 -6.83 19.25
N GLU A 172 -12.91 -7.46 18.19
CA GLU A 172 -12.37 -8.69 17.63
C GLU A 172 -11.49 -8.48 16.38
N VAL A 173 -11.67 -7.34 15.66
CA VAL A 173 -11.02 -7.11 14.36
C VAL A 173 -10.60 -5.64 14.21
N LEU A 174 -9.30 -5.36 14.23
CA LEU A 174 -8.75 -4.00 14.17
C LEU A 174 -8.06 -3.69 12.83
N GLY A 175 -8.45 -2.58 12.22
CA GLY A 175 -7.73 -1.99 11.09
C GLY A 175 -6.59 -1.07 11.53
N PRO A 176 -5.75 -0.57 10.59
CA PRO A 176 -4.65 0.35 10.90
C PRO A 176 -5.10 1.62 11.64
N GLY A 177 -6.23 2.20 11.25
CA GLY A 177 -6.80 3.39 11.90
C GLY A 177 -7.27 3.12 13.34
N ASP A 178 -7.78 1.92 13.61
CA ASP A 178 -8.19 1.51 14.96
C ASP A 178 -6.98 1.31 15.88
N LEU A 179 -5.92 0.68 15.35
CA LEU A 179 -4.66 0.53 16.07
C LEU A 179 -4.08 1.89 16.46
N GLU A 180 -4.12 2.86 15.55
CA GLU A 180 -3.66 4.23 15.82
C GLU A 180 -4.54 4.92 16.88
N ALA A 181 -5.86 4.80 16.80
CA ALA A 181 -6.79 5.37 17.79
C ALA A 181 -6.60 4.74 19.18
N LEU A 182 -6.41 3.43 19.24
CA LEU A 182 -6.14 2.71 20.50
C LEU A 182 -4.75 3.02 21.04
N ALA A 183 -3.75 3.21 20.18
CA ALA A 183 -2.43 3.68 20.61
C ALA A 183 -2.53 5.06 21.29
N LEU A 184 -3.37 5.98 20.81
CA LEU A 184 -3.62 7.26 21.51
C LEU A 184 -4.25 7.07 22.90
N ARG A 185 -5.11 6.05 23.10
CA ARG A 185 -5.63 5.71 24.43
C ARG A 185 -4.53 5.18 25.32
N LEU A 186 -3.68 4.27 24.79
CA LEU A 186 -2.52 3.72 25.48
C LEU A 186 -1.61 4.84 26.00
N LEU A 187 -1.31 5.86 25.18
CA LEU A 187 -0.46 6.99 25.56
C LEU A 187 -1.01 7.80 26.74
N ARG A 188 -2.32 7.75 27.00
CA ARG A 188 -2.98 8.42 28.11
C ARG A 188 -3.05 7.58 29.39
N HIS A 189 -2.55 6.34 29.34
CA HIS A 189 -2.66 5.39 30.44
C HIS A 189 -1.26 4.97 30.94
N PRO A 190 -0.70 5.65 31.95
CA PRO A 190 0.69 5.41 32.39
C PRO A 190 1.01 3.96 32.77
N GLN A 191 0.08 3.29 33.46
CA GLN A 191 0.28 1.89 33.86
C GLN A 191 0.31 0.94 32.65
N ALA A 192 -0.57 1.18 31.67
CA ALA A 192 -0.57 0.42 30.41
C ALA A 192 0.73 0.62 29.64
N LEU A 193 1.21 1.86 29.58
CA LEU A 193 2.47 2.21 28.90
C LEU A 193 3.67 1.56 29.62
N ALA A 194 3.72 1.63 30.96
CA ALA A 194 4.74 0.96 31.76
C ALA A 194 4.79 -0.55 31.51
N ARG A 195 3.62 -1.20 31.36
CA ARG A 195 3.52 -2.63 31.03
C ARG A 195 4.11 -2.96 29.66
N VAL A 196 3.89 -2.07 28.67
CA VAL A 196 4.49 -2.21 27.34
C VAL A 196 6.02 -2.08 27.41
N VAL A 197 6.53 -1.10 28.15
CA VAL A 197 7.97 -0.86 28.30
C VAL A 197 8.63 -2.00 29.10
N GLU A 198 7.98 -2.56 30.11
CA GLU A 198 8.46 -3.75 30.80
C GLU A 198 8.67 -4.92 29.82
N ARG A 199 7.76 -5.08 28.87
CA ARG A 199 7.84 -6.15 27.87
C ARG A 199 8.84 -5.84 26.76
N PHE A 200 8.90 -4.59 26.30
CA PHE A 200 9.75 -4.12 25.20
C PHE A 200 10.62 -2.93 25.61
N PRO A 201 11.60 -3.14 26.51
CA PRO A 201 12.49 -2.05 26.93
C PRO A 201 13.45 -1.58 25.84
N HIS A 202 13.59 -2.32 24.73
CA HIS A 202 14.44 -1.98 23.60
C HIS A 202 13.63 -1.97 22.32
N VAL A 203 13.58 -0.83 21.65
CA VAL A 203 12.84 -0.63 20.40
C VAL A 203 13.79 -0.13 19.32
N LEU A 204 13.96 -0.91 18.26
CA LEU A 204 14.80 -0.59 17.10
C LEU A 204 13.87 -0.22 15.92
N VAL A 205 14.05 0.95 15.33
CA VAL A 205 13.16 1.46 14.29
C VAL A 205 13.94 1.76 13.01
N ASP A 206 13.61 1.03 11.93
CA ASP A 206 14.14 1.28 10.58
C ASP A 206 13.23 2.24 9.81
N GLU A 207 13.81 2.99 8.85
CA GLU A 207 13.14 3.97 7.99
C GLU A 207 12.32 5.01 8.78
N TYR A 208 12.89 5.55 9.85
CA TYR A 208 12.20 6.47 10.77
C TYR A 208 11.66 7.73 10.09
N GLN A 209 12.23 8.16 8.95
CA GLN A 209 11.73 9.30 8.17
C GLN A 209 10.33 9.07 7.57
N ASP A 210 9.85 7.82 7.54
CA ASP A 210 8.52 7.48 7.02
C ASP A 210 7.45 7.39 8.12
N THR A 211 7.79 7.83 9.33
CA THR A 211 6.93 7.80 10.51
C THR A 211 5.85 8.87 10.44
N SER A 212 4.60 8.52 10.79
CA SER A 212 3.50 9.48 10.95
C SER A 212 3.63 10.26 12.28
N PRO A 213 2.99 11.42 12.43
CA PRO A 213 3.01 12.17 13.70
C PRO A 213 2.52 11.36 14.90
N LEU A 214 1.55 10.47 14.70
CA LEU A 214 1.05 9.61 15.75
C LEU A 214 2.06 8.53 16.13
N GLN A 215 2.68 7.89 15.14
CA GLN A 215 3.73 6.90 15.37
C GLN A 215 4.95 7.54 16.05
N GLY A 216 5.30 8.78 15.69
CA GLY A 216 6.35 9.54 16.38
C GLY A 216 6.02 9.79 17.84
N ARG A 217 4.77 10.19 18.15
CA ARG A 217 4.30 10.33 19.54
C ARG A 217 4.34 9.01 20.30
N PHE A 218 3.99 7.91 19.62
CA PHE A 218 4.03 6.58 20.24
C PHE A 218 5.46 6.19 20.66
N PHE A 219 6.43 6.33 19.76
CA PHE A 219 7.84 6.04 20.12
C PHE A 219 8.37 6.98 21.21
N ARG A 220 8.01 8.26 21.14
CA ARG A 220 8.37 9.23 22.16
C ARG A 220 7.82 8.86 23.54
N ALA A 221 6.56 8.49 23.62
CA ALA A 221 5.95 8.10 24.90
C ALA A 221 6.58 6.82 25.48
N LEU A 222 6.96 5.84 24.64
CA LEU A 222 7.72 4.68 25.08
C LEU A 222 9.08 5.09 25.67
N GLU A 223 9.76 6.04 25.03
CA GLU A 223 11.03 6.59 25.49
C GLU A 223 10.89 7.31 26.83
N GLU A 224 9.88 8.21 26.95
CA GLU A 224 9.55 8.92 28.20
C GLU A 224 9.16 7.96 29.32
N ALA A 225 8.59 6.80 29.01
CA ALA A 225 8.28 5.75 29.96
C ALA A 225 9.48 4.81 30.27
N GLY A 226 10.67 5.07 29.71
CA GLY A 226 11.92 4.37 30.03
C GLY A 226 12.40 3.35 28.98
N ALA A 227 11.76 3.22 27.82
CA ALA A 227 12.26 2.38 26.75
C ALA A 227 13.49 3.02 26.06
N ARG A 228 14.46 2.22 25.70
CA ARG A 228 15.59 2.60 24.85
C ARG A 228 15.19 2.52 23.38
N VAL A 229 15.04 3.66 22.72
CA VAL A 229 14.70 3.74 21.30
C VAL A 229 15.96 4.03 20.49
N VAL A 230 16.27 3.14 19.53
CA VAL A 230 17.30 3.33 18.51
C VAL A 230 16.62 3.44 17.16
N ALA A 231 16.80 4.53 16.49
CA ALA A 231 16.20 4.77 15.18
C ALA A 231 17.24 5.01 14.10
N VAL A 232 16.94 4.53 12.90
CA VAL A 232 17.75 4.76 11.71
C VAL A 232 16.87 5.34 10.61
N GLY A 233 17.32 6.39 9.93
CA GLY A 233 16.56 6.99 8.85
C GLY A 233 17.38 7.83 7.90
N ASP A 234 16.79 8.13 6.74
CA ASP A 234 17.33 9.03 5.73
C ASP A 234 16.28 10.08 5.37
N PRO A 235 16.39 11.32 5.88
CA PRO A 235 15.40 12.37 5.62
C PRO A 235 15.19 12.64 4.13
N LYS A 236 16.22 12.40 3.29
CA LYS A 236 16.18 12.56 1.83
C LYS A 236 15.33 11.49 1.12
N GLN A 237 15.05 10.37 1.79
CA GLN A 237 14.25 9.25 1.28
C GLN A 237 12.79 9.29 1.75
N SER A 238 12.32 10.32 2.43
CA SER A 238 10.93 10.47 2.84
C SER A 238 10.02 10.68 1.63
N ILE A 239 9.40 9.61 1.15
CA ILE A 239 8.55 9.58 -0.06
C ILE A 239 7.10 9.18 0.25
N TYR A 240 6.75 8.95 1.52
CA TYR A 240 5.44 8.45 1.94
C TYR A 240 4.51 9.53 2.53
N LEU A 241 4.64 10.80 2.08
CA LEU A 241 3.74 11.89 2.47
C LEU A 241 2.25 11.55 2.27
N PHE A 242 1.92 10.78 1.22
CA PHE A 242 0.55 10.33 0.94
C PHE A 242 0.04 9.27 1.94
N ARG A 243 0.92 8.72 2.79
CA ARG A 243 0.62 7.84 3.93
C ARG A 243 0.75 8.55 5.27
N ASN A 244 0.63 9.85 5.27
CA ASN A 244 0.72 10.68 6.46
C ASN A 244 2.11 10.69 7.13
N ALA A 245 3.17 10.21 6.46
CA ALA A 245 4.54 10.42 6.93
C ALA A 245 4.87 11.92 6.95
N ARG A 246 5.59 12.37 7.97
CA ARG A 246 5.97 13.77 8.13
C ARG A 246 7.44 13.88 8.48
N LEU A 247 8.18 14.61 7.67
CA LEU A 247 9.61 14.82 7.88
C LEU A 247 9.89 15.61 9.18
N GLU A 248 8.92 16.40 9.62
CA GLU A 248 8.98 17.13 10.90
C GLU A 248 9.18 16.18 12.09
N VAL A 249 8.59 14.97 12.05
CA VAL A 249 8.77 13.94 13.08
C VAL A 249 10.24 13.50 13.18
N PHE A 250 10.90 13.35 12.03
CA PHE A 250 12.33 13.05 11.99
C PHE A 250 13.18 14.21 12.51
N ARG A 251 12.84 15.45 12.13
CA ARG A 251 13.55 16.66 12.60
C ARG A 251 13.40 16.87 14.10
N GLU A 252 12.20 16.63 14.63
CA GLU A 252 11.96 16.67 16.08
C GLU A 252 12.79 15.60 16.81
N ALA A 253 12.85 14.38 16.26
CA ALA A 253 13.69 13.32 16.81
C ALA A 253 15.17 13.68 16.77
N LEU A 254 15.64 14.29 15.69
CA LEU A 254 17.02 14.76 15.56
C LEU A 254 17.37 15.81 16.61
N GLY A 255 16.46 16.76 16.89
CA GLY A 255 16.69 17.83 17.88
C GLY A 255 16.67 17.37 19.35
N ARG A 256 16.08 16.19 19.66
CA ARG A 256 15.99 15.64 21.03
C ARG A 256 16.81 14.38 21.26
N ALA A 257 17.45 13.83 20.22
CA ALA A 257 18.27 12.64 20.36
C ALA A 257 19.48 12.93 21.27
N GLU A 258 19.74 12.01 22.21
CA GLU A 258 20.92 12.06 23.10
C GLU A 258 22.21 11.77 22.35
N GLU A 259 22.12 10.91 21.34
CA GLU A 259 23.24 10.53 20.50
C GLU A 259 22.80 10.53 19.03
N VAL A 260 23.51 11.29 18.20
CA VAL A 260 23.28 11.35 16.75
C VAL A 260 24.53 10.87 16.04
N LEU A 261 24.39 9.80 15.26
CA LEU A 261 25.48 9.21 14.48
C LEU A 261 25.18 9.32 12.99
N VAL A 262 26.18 9.63 12.21
CA VAL A 262 26.05 9.79 10.76
C VAL A 262 26.64 8.59 10.04
N LEU A 263 25.85 7.96 9.18
CA LEU A 263 26.30 6.87 8.30
C LEU A 263 26.49 7.42 6.89
N ASP A 264 27.73 7.68 6.50
CA ASP A 264 28.10 8.30 5.23
C ASP A 264 28.85 7.37 4.26
N GLU A 265 29.31 6.20 4.70
CA GLU A 265 29.99 5.24 3.84
C GLU A 265 29.01 4.37 3.05
N THR A 266 29.00 4.50 1.71
CA THR A 266 28.14 3.68 0.86
C THR A 266 28.88 2.51 0.23
N ARG A 267 28.42 1.30 0.52
CA ARG A 267 28.87 0.05 -0.10
C ARG A 267 28.08 -0.29 -1.38
N ARG A 268 27.05 0.48 -1.69
CA ARG A 268 26.16 0.26 -2.83
C ARG A 268 26.64 0.97 -4.09
N HIS A 269 27.01 2.24 -3.99
CA HIS A 269 27.24 3.11 -5.11
C HIS A 269 28.69 3.08 -5.57
N ALA A 270 28.88 3.03 -6.89
CA ALA A 270 30.18 3.27 -7.54
C ALA A 270 30.55 4.76 -7.45
N ARG A 271 31.84 5.09 -7.64
CA ARG A 271 32.41 6.45 -7.42
C ARG A 271 31.63 7.55 -8.15
N ARG A 272 31.42 7.42 -9.47
CA ARG A 272 30.71 8.43 -10.26
C ARG A 272 29.21 8.56 -9.88
N VAL A 273 28.58 7.44 -9.50
CA VAL A 273 27.20 7.45 -9.02
C VAL A 273 27.10 8.20 -7.69
N ALA A 274 28.00 7.94 -6.74
CA ALA A 274 28.06 8.66 -5.47
C ALA A 274 28.33 10.16 -5.67
N ALA A 275 29.28 10.53 -6.54
CA ALA A 275 29.57 11.91 -6.88
C ALA A 275 28.35 12.63 -7.47
N PHE A 276 27.60 11.97 -8.35
CA PHE A 276 26.37 12.50 -8.93
C PHE A 276 25.29 12.70 -7.84
N LEU A 277 25.08 11.71 -6.97
CA LEU A 277 24.11 11.80 -5.87
C LEU A 277 24.48 12.94 -4.90
N ASN A 278 25.75 13.13 -4.59
CA ASN A 278 26.19 14.19 -3.68
C ASN A 278 25.88 15.60 -4.21
N ARG A 279 25.81 15.80 -5.53
CA ARG A 279 25.34 17.06 -6.12
C ARG A 279 23.87 17.33 -5.79
N PHE A 280 23.02 16.30 -5.73
CA PHE A 280 21.64 16.45 -5.28
C PHE A 280 21.55 16.65 -3.77
N VAL A 281 22.39 15.99 -2.99
CA VAL A 281 22.45 16.15 -1.53
C VAL A 281 22.72 17.60 -1.16
N ALA A 282 23.52 18.32 -1.92
CA ALA A 282 23.81 19.74 -1.69
C ALA A 282 22.59 20.67 -1.79
N LEU A 283 21.49 20.20 -2.41
CA LEU A 283 20.23 20.96 -2.52
C LEU A 283 19.34 20.85 -1.28
N PHE A 284 19.65 19.95 -0.35
CA PHE A 284 18.88 19.77 0.88
C PHE A 284 19.31 20.79 1.97
N PRO A 285 18.47 21.03 3.00
CA PRO A 285 18.86 21.83 4.17
C PRO A 285 20.15 21.31 4.82
N GLU A 286 20.94 22.17 5.43
CA GLU A 286 22.28 21.84 5.95
C GLU A 286 22.28 20.64 6.91
N GLY A 287 21.34 20.61 7.88
CA GLY A 287 21.21 19.49 8.83
C GLY A 287 20.75 18.15 8.22
N GLU A 288 20.38 18.12 6.93
CA GLU A 288 19.97 16.92 6.21
C GLU A 288 21.00 16.50 5.13
N ARG A 289 22.09 17.26 4.97
CA ARG A 289 23.15 17.02 3.99
C ARG A 289 24.11 15.95 4.46
N VAL A 290 23.74 14.68 4.28
CA VAL A 290 24.69 13.59 4.46
C VAL A 290 25.19 13.16 3.08
N ALA A 291 26.37 13.65 2.69
CA ALA A 291 27.06 13.19 1.50
C ALA A 291 27.56 11.76 1.71
N VAL A 292 27.62 10.98 0.63
CA VAL A 292 28.07 9.59 0.69
C VAL A 292 29.50 9.45 0.20
N ARG A 293 30.30 8.67 0.92
CA ARG A 293 31.66 8.27 0.54
C ARG A 293 31.61 6.83 0.01
N PRO A 294 31.88 6.59 -1.27
CA PRO A 294 31.86 5.24 -1.81
C PRO A 294 33.08 4.42 -1.33
N THR A 295 32.80 3.21 -0.85
CA THR A 295 33.87 2.23 -0.50
C THR A 295 34.18 1.28 -1.66
N ARG A 296 33.38 1.28 -2.73
CA ARG A 296 33.62 0.46 -3.92
C ARG A 296 34.61 1.14 -4.83
N GLU A 297 35.54 0.36 -5.34
CA GLU A 297 36.54 0.84 -6.32
C GLU A 297 35.97 1.07 -7.73
N ALA A 298 34.83 0.46 -8.03
CA ALA A 298 34.16 0.59 -9.31
C ALA A 298 33.82 2.05 -9.64
N GLU A 299 34.20 2.50 -10.83
CA GLU A 299 33.93 3.86 -11.29
C GLU A 299 32.44 4.12 -11.50
N GLY A 300 31.72 3.19 -12.13
CA GLY A 300 30.32 3.34 -12.51
C GLY A 300 30.11 4.33 -13.66
N ARG A 301 28.87 4.47 -14.11
CA ARG A 301 28.48 5.39 -15.18
C ARG A 301 27.16 6.05 -14.85
N VAL A 302 27.05 7.34 -15.13
CA VAL A 302 25.81 8.11 -15.06
C VAL A 302 25.58 8.74 -16.42
N GLU A 303 24.42 8.52 -16.99
CA GLU A 303 24.00 9.10 -18.27
C GLU A 303 22.75 9.94 -18.05
N VAL A 304 22.67 11.09 -18.67
CA VAL A 304 21.49 11.95 -18.71
C VAL A 304 21.06 12.09 -20.16
N HIS A 305 19.87 11.58 -20.46
CA HIS A 305 19.29 11.68 -21.79
C HIS A 305 18.20 12.76 -21.78
N TRP A 306 18.38 13.75 -22.64
CA TRP A 306 17.41 14.82 -22.81
C TRP A 306 16.56 14.55 -24.05
N VAL A 307 15.24 14.56 -23.88
CA VAL A 307 14.29 14.33 -24.99
C VAL A 307 13.66 15.65 -25.37
N GLU A 308 14.00 16.15 -26.55
CA GLU A 308 13.44 17.35 -27.14
C GLU A 308 12.45 17.02 -28.27
N GLY A 309 11.56 17.97 -28.58
CA GLY A 309 10.57 17.84 -29.64
C GLY A 309 9.23 17.25 -29.20
N GLY A 310 8.36 17.05 -30.18
CA GLY A 310 6.98 16.57 -29.98
C GLY A 310 5.96 17.67 -29.71
N ALA A 311 4.79 17.55 -30.36
CA ALA A 311 3.69 18.52 -30.29
C ALA A 311 2.99 18.55 -28.91
N GLY A 312 3.30 17.63 -28.00
CA GLY A 312 2.66 17.56 -26.69
C GLY A 312 3.33 16.55 -25.75
N LEU A 313 2.83 16.53 -24.50
CA LEU A 313 3.38 15.68 -23.42
C LEU A 313 3.31 14.17 -23.76
N GLU A 314 2.25 13.73 -24.44
CA GLU A 314 2.09 12.31 -24.78
C GLU A 314 3.12 11.88 -25.82
N GLU A 315 3.39 12.72 -26.81
CA GLU A 315 4.38 12.44 -27.85
C GLU A 315 5.80 12.41 -27.26
N ARG A 316 6.15 13.39 -26.41
CA ARG A 316 7.42 13.38 -25.67
C ARG A 316 7.60 12.11 -24.84
N ARG A 317 6.56 11.65 -24.17
CA ARG A 317 6.57 10.38 -23.43
C ARG A 317 6.74 9.16 -24.33
N ARG A 318 6.22 9.19 -25.56
CA ARG A 318 6.47 8.13 -26.56
C ARG A 318 7.94 8.10 -26.97
N PHE A 319 8.54 9.26 -27.24
CA PHE A 319 9.97 9.35 -27.55
C PHE A 319 10.84 8.88 -26.38
N GLU A 320 10.50 9.29 -25.16
CA GLU A 320 11.18 8.81 -23.94
C GLU A 320 11.10 7.29 -23.82
N ALA A 321 9.91 6.71 -24.01
CA ALA A 321 9.71 5.28 -23.93
C ALA A 321 10.52 4.51 -25.00
N ASP A 322 10.57 5.06 -26.21
CA ASP A 322 11.33 4.47 -27.30
C ASP A 322 12.85 4.57 -27.09
N LEU A 323 13.33 5.72 -26.58
CA LEU A 323 14.72 5.91 -26.18
C LEU A 323 15.15 4.92 -25.09
N LEU A 324 14.31 4.76 -24.05
CA LEU A 324 14.57 3.79 -22.97
C LEU A 324 14.66 2.36 -23.51
N ALA A 325 13.72 1.96 -24.38
CA ALA A 325 13.74 0.62 -24.98
C ALA A 325 15.04 0.37 -25.77
N ARG A 326 15.47 1.35 -26.58
CA ARG A 326 16.75 1.29 -27.31
C ARG A 326 17.94 1.21 -26.36
N ARG A 327 17.94 2.01 -25.30
CA ARG A 327 19.05 2.00 -24.32
C ARG A 327 19.15 0.67 -23.57
N LEU A 328 18.02 0.04 -23.22
CA LEU A 328 18.03 -1.29 -22.60
C LEU A 328 18.60 -2.36 -23.53
N LEU A 329 18.30 -2.29 -24.83
CA LEU A 329 18.89 -3.19 -25.83
C LEU A 329 20.40 -2.95 -26.00
N ALA A 330 20.85 -1.70 -25.99
CA ALA A 330 22.26 -1.35 -26.03
C ALA A 330 23.00 -1.88 -24.79
N LEU A 331 22.43 -1.74 -23.59
CA LEU A 331 22.98 -2.32 -22.37
C LEU A 331 23.03 -3.85 -22.42
N LYS A 332 22.03 -4.49 -23.06
CA LYS A 332 22.06 -5.94 -23.30
C LYS A 332 23.24 -6.32 -24.21
N ALA A 333 23.50 -5.54 -25.25
CA ALA A 333 24.63 -5.75 -26.14
C ALA A 333 25.98 -5.47 -25.44
N GLU A 334 26.02 -4.58 -24.44
CA GLU A 334 27.17 -4.33 -23.57
C GLU A 334 27.41 -5.47 -22.55
N GLY A 335 26.57 -6.51 -22.51
CA GLY A 335 26.74 -7.71 -21.67
C GLY A 335 25.84 -7.78 -20.43
N TYR A 336 25.03 -6.76 -20.13
CA TYR A 336 24.11 -6.81 -18.99
C TYR A 336 22.93 -7.74 -19.25
N ALA A 337 22.50 -8.52 -18.27
CA ALA A 337 21.27 -9.29 -18.37
C ALA A 337 20.06 -8.38 -18.12
N PHE A 338 18.92 -8.64 -18.81
CA PHE A 338 17.69 -7.86 -18.57
C PHE A 338 17.21 -7.94 -17.10
N GLY A 339 17.48 -9.05 -16.41
CA GLY A 339 17.15 -9.22 -14.98
C GLY A 339 17.94 -8.29 -14.04
N GLU A 340 19.05 -7.73 -14.52
CA GLU A 340 19.87 -6.76 -13.77
C GLU A 340 19.46 -5.31 -14.03
N MET A 341 18.50 -5.09 -14.94
CA MET A 341 18.03 -3.75 -15.32
C MET A 341 16.70 -3.44 -14.63
N ALA A 342 16.53 -2.20 -14.20
CA ALA A 342 15.27 -1.70 -13.65
C ALA A 342 14.93 -0.34 -14.23
N VAL A 343 13.65 -0.14 -14.57
CA VAL A 343 13.11 1.15 -14.99
C VAL A 343 12.18 1.68 -13.89
N LEU A 344 12.51 2.84 -13.35
CA LEU A 344 11.73 3.53 -12.34
C LEU A 344 10.97 4.69 -12.97
N VAL A 345 9.68 4.80 -12.68
CA VAL A 345 8.82 5.87 -13.18
C VAL A 345 8.18 6.63 -12.03
N ARG A 346 8.06 7.93 -12.16
CA ARG A 346 7.41 8.78 -11.16
C ARG A 346 5.90 8.55 -11.12
N SER A 347 5.28 8.28 -12.27
CA SER A 347 3.84 8.12 -12.43
C SER A 347 3.50 6.89 -13.25
N ARG A 348 2.43 6.21 -12.89
CA ARG A 348 1.91 5.06 -13.65
C ARG A 348 1.35 5.45 -15.03
N ALA A 349 1.08 6.73 -15.26
CA ALA A 349 0.57 7.21 -16.55
C ALA A 349 1.50 6.90 -17.74
N SER A 350 2.81 6.77 -17.51
CA SER A 350 3.79 6.42 -18.54
C SER A 350 3.88 4.91 -18.82
N LEU A 351 3.37 4.04 -17.93
CA LEU A 351 3.52 2.59 -18.07
C LEU A 351 2.96 2.02 -19.38
N PRO A 352 1.76 2.39 -19.86
CA PRO A 352 1.25 1.85 -21.12
C PRO A 352 2.13 2.18 -22.35
N LEU A 353 2.77 3.35 -22.34
CA LEU A 353 3.68 3.76 -23.42
C LEU A 353 5.00 2.97 -23.36
N LEU A 354 5.55 2.78 -22.17
CA LEU A 354 6.73 1.94 -21.93
C LEU A 354 6.47 0.48 -22.33
N GLU A 355 5.35 -0.10 -21.91
CA GLU A 355 4.96 -1.46 -22.28
C GLU A 355 4.86 -1.63 -23.80
N ARG A 356 4.26 -0.65 -24.49
CA ARG A 356 4.15 -0.65 -25.96
C ARG A 356 5.53 -0.61 -26.61
N ALA A 357 6.42 0.29 -26.15
CA ALA A 357 7.77 0.42 -26.68
C ALA A 357 8.60 -0.84 -26.45
N PHE A 358 8.50 -1.45 -25.26
CA PHE A 358 9.23 -2.67 -24.91
C PHE A 358 8.75 -3.87 -25.73
N ARG A 359 7.43 -4.04 -25.91
CA ARG A 359 6.86 -5.10 -26.76
C ARG A 359 7.29 -4.92 -28.21
N ALA A 360 7.21 -3.70 -28.75
CA ALA A 360 7.58 -3.40 -30.14
C ALA A 360 9.05 -3.72 -30.44
N ARG A 361 9.93 -3.70 -29.41
CA ARG A 361 11.37 -3.97 -29.56
C ARG A 361 11.82 -5.29 -28.96
N GLY A 362 10.90 -6.15 -28.50
CA GLY A 362 11.23 -7.44 -27.92
C GLY A 362 11.96 -7.37 -26.58
N VAL A 363 11.85 -6.26 -25.83
CA VAL A 363 12.43 -6.13 -24.48
C VAL A 363 11.54 -6.85 -23.47
N PRO A 364 11.99 -7.93 -22.82
CA PRO A 364 11.22 -8.60 -21.78
C PRO A 364 11.14 -7.72 -20.53
N TYR A 365 9.96 -7.71 -19.87
CA TYR A 365 9.76 -6.91 -18.67
C TYR A 365 8.79 -7.56 -17.68
N VAL A 366 8.94 -7.20 -16.42
CA VAL A 366 8.01 -7.54 -15.34
C VAL A 366 7.57 -6.25 -14.66
N LEU A 367 6.26 -5.99 -14.65
CA LEU A 367 5.70 -4.87 -13.87
C LEU A 367 5.60 -5.25 -12.40
N ARG A 368 6.36 -4.56 -11.57
CA ARG A 368 6.17 -4.63 -10.12
C ARG A 368 5.12 -3.58 -9.72
N ARG A 369 3.99 -4.00 -9.11
CA ARG A 369 2.85 -3.17 -8.72
C ARG A 369 2.17 -2.43 -9.90
N GLY A 370 2.06 -3.08 -11.05
CA GLY A 370 1.39 -2.55 -12.24
C GLY A 370 -0.08 -2.25 -11.97
N GLN A 371 -1.00 -3.11 -12.30
CA GLN A 371 -2.40 -2.96 -11.96
C GLN A 371 -2.64 -3.34 -10.50
N SER A 372 -3.59 -2.64 -9.82
CA SER A 372 -4.12 -3.12 -8.53
C SER A 372 -4.48 -4.60 -8.68
N PHE A 373 -4.16 -5.41 -7.68
CA PHE A 373 -4.52 -6.83 -7.65
C PHE A 373 -5.98 -7.07 -8.05
N PHE A 374 -6.88 -6.19 -7.62
CA PHE A 374 -8.32 -6.24 -7.92
C PHE A 374 -8.69 -5.78 -9.34
N ASN A 375 -7.76 -5.18 -10.09
CA ASN A 375 -7.95 -4.82 -11.50
C ASN A 375 -7.44 -5.87 -12.47
N ARG A 376 -6.90 -6.96 -11.98
CA ARG A 376 -6.49 -8.07 -12.82
C ARG A 376 -7.72 -8.70 -13.45
N LEU A 377 -7.56 -9.16 -14.69
CA LEU A 377 -8.68 -9.64 -15.49
C LEU A 377 -9.41 -10.79 -14.79
N GLU A 378 -8.66 -11.77 -14.29
CA GLU A 378 -9.18 -12.94 -13.57
C GLU A 378 -9.94 -12.56 -12.29
N VAL A 379 -9.53 -11.50 -11.59
CA VAL A 379 -10.22 -11.00 -10.39
C VAL A 379 -11.50 -10.22 -10.77
N ARG A 380 -11.44 -9.49 -11.89
CA ARG A 380 -12.62 -8.80 -12.43
C ARG A 380 -13.66 -9.78 -12.96
N ASP A 381 -13.23 -10.87 -13.55
CA ASP A 381 -14.14 -11.92 -14.01
C ASP A 381 -14.89 -12.54 -12.83
N LEU A 382 -14.20 -12.80 -11.70
CA LEU A 382 -14.85 -13.22 -10.46
C LEU A 382 -15.82 -12.17 -9.92
N TYR A 383 -15.45 -10.87 -9.95
CA TYR A 383 -16.35 -9.80 -9.54
C TYR A 383 -17.65 -9.80 -10.34
N HIS A 384 -17.55 -9.91 -11.66
CA HIS A 384 -18.74 -9.93 -12.53
C HIS A 384 -19.57 -11.19 -12.33
N ALA A 385 -18.94 -12.35 -12.13
CA ALA A 385 -19.62 -13.61 -11.81
C ALA A 385 -20.38 -13.50 -10.48
N LEU A 386 -19.77 -12.96 -9.43
CA LEU A 386 -20.42 -12.75 -8.13
C LEU A 386 -21.60 -11.76 -8.20
N ARG A 387 -21.47 -10.69 -8.99
CA ARG A 387 -22.60 -9.77 -9.22
C ARG A 387 -23.80 -10.46 -9.89
N LEU A 388 -23.54 -11.31 -10.87
CA LEU A 388 -24.59 -12.07 -11.52
C LEU A 388 -25.22 -13.13 -10.61
N ALA A 389 -24.45 -13.71 -9.70
CA ALA A 389 -24.96 -14.63 -8.70
C ALA A 389 -26.03 -13.97 -7.78
N LEU A 390 -25.87 -12.68 -7.52
CA LEU A 390 -26.77 -11.88 -6.68
C LEU A 390 -27.90 -11.20 -7.46
N LEU A 391 -28.03 -11.45 -8.77
CA LEU A 391 -29.03 -10.80 -9.60
C LEU A 391 -30.42 -11.37 -9.31
N GLU A 392 -31.34 -10.49 -8.88
CA GLU A 392 -32.76 -10.76 -8.73
C GLU A 392 -33.51 -10.06 -9.86
N GLY A 393 -34.19 -10.81 -10.72
CA GLY A 393 -34.95 -10.30 -11.86
C GLY A 393 -34.11 -10.01 -13.12
N PRO A 394 -34.65 -9.21 -14.07
CA PRO A 394 -33.96 -8.84 -15.31
C PRO A 394 -32.79 -7.89 -15.04
N PRO A 395 -31.68 -7.99 -15.81
CA PRO A 395 -30.48 -7.22 -15.55
C PRO A 395 -30.65 -5.73 -15.92
N GLY A 396 -30.43 -4.84 -14.94
CA GLY A 396 -30.29 -3.42 -15.17
C GLY A 396 -28.99 -3.05 -15.93
N PRO A 397 -28.73 -1.76 -16.18
CA PRO A 397 -27.58 -1.34 -16.99
C PRO A 397 -26.22 -1.79 -16.48
N GLU A 398 -26.03 -1.88 -15.16
CA GLU A 398 -24.76 -2.35 -14.56
C GLU A 398 -24.66 -3.87 -14.56
N GLU A 399 -25.78 -4.56 -14.33
CA GLU A 399 -25.86 -6.02 -14.39
C GLU A 399 -25.66 -6.52 -15.83
N ARG A 400 -26.13 -5.79 -16.84
CA ARG A 400 -25.83 -6.06 -18.26
C ARG A 400 -24.33 -5.97 -18.55
N ARG A 401 -23.61 -4.99 -17.98
CA ARG A 401 -22.15 -4.95 -18.08
C ARG A 401 -21.50 -6.16 -17.44
N SER A 402 -22.04 -6.61 -16.30
CA SER A 402 -21.54 -7.80 -15.62
C SER A 402 -21.83 -9.06 -16.43
N LEU A 403 -23.01 -9.16 -17.06
CA LEU A 403 -23.35 -10.24 -17.96
C LEU A 403 -22.42 -10.30 -19.17
N LEU A 404 -22.19 -9.17 -19.83
CA LEU A 404 -21.25 -9.06 -20.95
C LEU A 404 -19.83 -9.49 -20.56
N ALA A 405 -19.36 -9.03 -19.41
CA ALA A 405 -18.04 -9.40 -18.91
C ALA A 405 -17.94 -10.89 -18.59
N PHE A 406 -18.98 -11.46 -17.99
CA PHE A 406 -19.06 -12.90 -17.68
C PHE A 406 -19.09 -13.76 -18.94
N LEU A 407 -19.89 -13.38 -19.94
CA LEU A 407 -19.99 -14.10 -21.23
C LEU A 407 -18.63 -14.19 -21.94
N ARG A 408 -17.84 -13.12 -21.90
CA ARG A 408 -16.49 -13.05 -22.49
C ARG A 408 -15.41 -13.69 -21.62
N SER A 409 -15.68 -13.87 -20.34
CA SER A 409 -14.71 -14.38 -19.40
C SER A 409 -14.39 -15.87 -19.67
N PRO A 410 -13.27 -16.38 -19.12
CA PRO A 410 -12.94 -17.79 -19.19
C PRO A 410 -14.02 -18.73 -18.61
N PHE A 411 -14.98 -18.25 -17.83
CA PHE A 411 -16.11 -19.03 -17.35
C PHE A 411 -17.01 -19.54 -18.50
N VAL A 412 -17.16 -18.73 -19.53
CA VAL A 412 -18.02 -19.04 -20.68
C VAL A 412 -17.21 -19.03 -21.98
N GLY A 413 -16.46 -17.97 -22.24
CA GLY A 413 -15.60 -17.84 -23.42
C GLY A 413 -16.38 -17.66 -24.73
N LEU A 414 -17.55 -16.99 -24.67
CA LEU A 414 -18.43 -16.81 -25.80
C LEU A 414 -17.98 -15.65 -26.69
N ASN A 415 -18.14 -15.83 -27.98
CA ASN A 415 -18.04 -14.72 -28.94
C ASN A 415 -19.32 -13.87 -28.86
N LEU A 416 -19.19 -12.57 -28.56
CA LEU A 416 -20.35 -11.69 -28.40
C LEU A 416 -21.18 -11.53 -29.66
N GLY A 417 -20.61 -11.69 -30.86
CA GLY A 417 -21.35 -11.67 -32.12
C GLY A 417 -22.41 -12.78 -32.22
N GLU A 418 -22.22 -13.91 -31.52
CA GLU A 418 -23.17 -15.01 -31.52
C GLU A 418 -24.41 -14.75 -30.66
N VAL A 419 -24.36 -13.73 -29.79
CA VAL A 419 -25.43 -13.42 -28.84
C VAL A 419 -25.87 -11.93 -28.91
N GLU A 420 -25.45 -11.21 -29.94
CA GLU A 420 -25.72 -9.79 -30.09
C GLU A 420 -27.23 -9.48 -30.05
N GLU A 421 -28.03 -10.24 -30.76
CA GLU A 421 -29.49 -10.09 -30.76
C GLU A 421 -30.11 -10.33 -29.37
N ALA A 422 -29.62 -11.33 -28.63
CA ALA A 422 -30.10 -11.60 -27.28
C ALA A 422 -29.75 -10.44 -26.33
N LEU A 423 -28.58 -9.84 -26.48
CA LEU A 423 -28.11 -8.75 -25.63
C LEU A 423 -28.87 -7.43 -25.87
N LEU A 424 -29.53 -7.27 -27.00
CA LEU A 424 -30.39 -6.11 -27.29
C LEU A 424 -31.77 -6.20 -26.61
N ARG A 425 -32.18 -7.37 -26.11
CA ARG A 425 -33.45 -7.56 -25.42
C ARG A 425 -33.42 -6.94 -24.03
N GLU A 426 -34.59 -6.58 -23.49
CA GLU A 426 -34.73 -6.05 -22.13
C GLU A 426 -34.28 -7.10 -21.08
N ASP A 427 -34.69 -8.34 -21.22
CA ASP A 427 -34.10 -9.49 -20.49
C ASP A 427 -33.41 -10.42 -21.49
N PRO A 428 -32.09 -10.41 -21.57
CA PRO A 428 -31.34 -11.25 -22.50
C PRO A 428 -31.26 -12.71 -22.08
N LEU A 429 -31.41 -13.04 -20.80
CA LEU A 429 -31.13 -14.36 -20.25
C LEU A 429 -31.92 -15.50 -20.92
N PRO A 430 -33.23 -15.38 -21.18
CA PRO A 430 -34.00 -16.46 -21.84
C PRO A 430 -33.54 -16.77 -23.27
N TYR A 431 -32.89 -15.81 -23.94
CA TYR A 431 -32.48 -15.91 -25.34
C TYR A 431 -31.01 -16.35 -25.53
N LEU A 432 -30.28 -16.54 -24.42
CA LEU A 432 -28.93 -17.06 -24.47
C LEU A 432 -28.92 -18.58 -24.71
N PRO A 433 -27.83 -19.14 -25.28
CA PRO A 433 -27.66 -20.58 -25.43
C PRO A 433 -27.89 -21.36 -24.12
N GLN A 434 -28.46 -22.57 -24.18
CA GLN A 434 -28.78 -23.38 -23.01
C GLN A 434 -27.58 -23.54 -22.06
N ALA A 435 -26.39 -23.88 -22.58
CA ALA A 435 -25.17 -24.01 -21.79
C ALA A 435 -24.81 -22.75 -21.00
N VAL A 436 -25.12 -21.56 -21.53
CA VAL A 436 -24.90 -20.28 -20.85
C VAL A 436 -25.94 -20.06 -19.75
N ARG A 437 -27.19 -20.40 -20.03
CA ARG A 437 -28.27 -20.33 -19.03
C ARG A 437 -27.97 -21.25 -17.84
N ASP A 438 -27.48 -22.46 -18.09
CA ASP A 438 -27.09 -23.40 -17.05
C ASP A 438 -25.94 -22.87 -16.20
N ARG A 439 -24.96 -22.20 -16.83
CA ARG A 439 -23.86 -21.54 -16.11
C ARG A 439 -24.35 -20.37 -15.22
N VAL A 440 -25.30 -19.57 -15.71
CA VAL A 440 -25.90 -18.49 -14.91
C VAL A 440 -26.74 -19.07 -13.77
N ALA A 441 -27.50 -20.16 -14.01
CA ALA A 441 -28.25 -20.85 -12.97
C ALA A 441 -27.30 -21.43 -11.89
N TRP A 442 -26.20 -22.03 -12.29
CA TRP A 442 -25.16 -22.48 -11.36
C TRP A 442 -24.61 -21.33 -10.50
N LEU A 443 -24.31 -20.16 -11.10
CA LEU A 443 -23.87 -18.98 -10.35
C LEU A 443 -24.89 -18.54 -9.31
N ARG A 444 -26.18 -18.48 -9.68
CA ARG A 444 -27.27 -18.10 -8.76
C ARG A 444 -27.38 -19.06 -7.58
N GLY A 445 -27.11 -20.35 -7.79
CA GLY A 445 -27.02 -21.35 -6.73
C GLY A 445 -25.90 -21.11 -5.70
N LEU A 446 -24.96 -20.20 -5.99
CA LEU A 446 -23.89 -19.82 -5.04
C LEU A 446 -24.35 -18.72 -4.07
N ALA A 447 -25.41 -17.98 -4.37
CA ALA A 447 -25.86 -16.83 -3.56
C ALA A 447 -26.19 -17.18 -2.10
N GLY A 448 -26.67 -18.40 -1.83
CA GLY A 448 -26.97 -18.88 -0.48
C GLY A 448 -25.78 -19.46 0.28
N LYS A 449 -24.58 -19.54 -0.33
CA LYS A 449 -23.39 -20.12 0.30
C LYS A 449 -22.62 -19.08 1.11
N ARG A 450 -21.76 -19.56 2.03
CA ARG A 450 -20.81 -18.68 2.72
C ARG A 450 -19.83 -18.07 1.69
N PRO A 451 -19.34 -16.82 1.90
CA PRO A 451 -18.48 -16.11 0.94
C PRO A 451 -17.26 -16.93 0.51
N LEU A 452 -16.59 -17.55 1.46
CA LEU A 452 -15.41 -18.36 1.18
C LEU A 452 -15.74 -19.62 0.37
N GLU A 453 -16.89 -20.24 0.62
CA GLU A 453 -17.36 -21.45 -0.13
C GLU A 453 -17.75 -21.08 -1.56
N ALA A 454 -18.46 -19.96 -1.72
CA ALA A 454 -18.82 -19.44 -3.03
C ALA A 454 -17.58 -19.08 -3.86
N LEU A 455 -16.62 -18.37 -3.25
CA LEU A 455 -15.37 -18.04 -3.91
C LEU A 455 -14.53 -19.28 -4.22
N LYS A 456 -14.46 -20.26 -3.32
CA LYS A 456 -13.79 -21.55 -3.58
C LYS A 456 -14.43 -22.29 -4.75
N ALA A 457 -15.76 -22.29 -4.86
CA ALA A 457 -16.46 -22.91 -5.98
C ALA A 457 -16.11 -22.24 -7.32
N LEU A 458 -16.07 -20.89 -7.34
CA LEU A 458 -15.67 -20.14 -8.53
C LEU A 458 -14.20 -20.35 -8.91
N VAL A 459 -13.30 -20.29 -7.93
CA VAL A 459 -11.85 -20.42 -8.16
C VAL A 459 -11.46 -21.87 -8.53
N ARG A 460 -12.26 -22.87 -8.14
CA ARG A 460 -12.03 -24.28 -8.47
C ARG A 460 -12.84 -24.77 -9.67
N ASP A 461 -13.56 -23.87 -10.34
CA ASP A 461 -14.28 -24.25 -11.55
C ASP A 461 -13.29 -24.69 -12.64
N GLU A 462 -13.43 -25.93 -13.11
CA GLU A 462 -12.49 -26.54 -14.04
C GLU A 462 -12.45 -25.83 -15.39
N VAL A 463 -13.59 -25.37 -15.89
CA VAL A 463 -13.69 -24.63 -17.16
C VAL A 463 -12.95 -23.31 -17.05
N PHE A 464 -13.14 -22.59 -15.96
CA PHE A 464 -12.44 -21.33 -15.69
C PHE A 464 -10.93 -21.55 -15.55
N LEU A 465 -10.53 -22.51 -14.72
CA LEU A 465 -9.12 -22.81 -14.46
C LEU A 465 -8.38 -23.28 -15.71
N SER A 466 -8.99 -24.14 -16.53
CA SER A 466 -8.33 -24.69 -17.73
C SER A 466 -7.90 -23.59 -18.71
N ARG A 467 -8.62 -22.47 -18.73
CA ARG A 467 -8.40 -21.32 -19.63
C ARG A 467 -7.51 -20.23 -19.03
N LEU A 468 -7.03 -20.40 -17.78
CA LEU A 468 -6.19 -19.41 -17.10
C LEU A 468 -4.70 -19.77 -17.17
N SER A 469 -3.85 -18.74 -17.30
CA SER A 469 -2.41 -18.90 -17.14
C SER A 469 -2.03 -19.30 -15.70
N PRO A 470 -0.89 -19.98 -15.46
CA PRO A 470 -0.42 -20.31 -14.11
C PRO A 470 -0.35 -19.10 -13.17
N ARG A 471 0.03 -17.93 -13.72
CA ARG A 471 0.08 -16.66 -12.98
C ARG A 471 -1.30 -16.17 -12.56
N ALA A 472 -2.30 -16.29 -13.43
CA ALA A 472 -3.67 -15.92 -13.12
C ALA A 472 -4.25 -16.84 -12.03
N ARG A 473 -3.99 -18.14 -12.07
CA ARG A 473 -4.38 -19.09 -11.01
C ARG A 473 -3.78 -18.71 -9.65
N ALA A 474 -2.46 -18.44 -9.58
CA ALA A 474 -1.81 -18.00 -8.34
C ALA A 474 -2.39 -16.69 -7.77
N ASN A 475 -2.88 -15.79 -8.65
CA ASN A 475 -3.56 -14.57 -8.21
C ASN A 475 -4.93 -14.88 -7.58
N LEU A 476 -5.64 -15.87 -8.06
CA LEU A 476 -6.93 -16.28 -7.49
C LEU A 476 -6.76 -16.92 -6.11
N ASP A 477 -5.74 -17.74 -5.93
CA ASP A 477 -5.42 -18.34 -4.62
C ASP A 477 -5.14 -17.27 -3.56
N ALA A 478 -4.56 -16.15 -3.94
CA ALA A 478 -4.32 -15.02 -3.04
C ALA A 478 -5.59 -14.28 -2.58
N LEU A 479 -6.76 -14.53 -3.20
CA LEU A 479 -8.06 -13.99 -2.76
C LEU A 479 -8.68 -14.80 -1.63
N LEU A 480 -8.45 -16.11 -1.58
CA LEU A 480 -9.15 -17.03 -0.68
C LEU A 480 -9.04 -16.67 0.81
N PRO A 481 -7.87 -16.29 1.35
CA PRO A 481 -7.76 -15.91 2.76
C PRO A 481 -8.60 -14.68 3.15
N ARG A 482 -8.84 -13.78 2.18
CA ARG A 482 -9.58 -12.52 2.41
C ARG A 482 -11.09 -12.71 2.40
N ALA A 483 -11.58 -13.68 1.66
CA ALA A 483 -13.02 -13.94 1.53
C ALA A 483 -13.64 -14.58 2.78
N GLY A 484 -12.83 -15.16 3.66
CA GLY A 484 -13.30 -15.76 4.93
C GLY A 484 -13.84 -14.74 5.94
N LEU A 485 -13.47 -13.46 5.76
CA LEU A 485 -13.85 -12.37 6.68
C LEU A 485 -15.00 -11.50 6.14
N ALA A 486 -15.42 -11.67 4.87
CA ALA A 486 -16.50 -10.93 4.25
C ALA A 486 -17.76 -11.78 4.10
N ARG A 487 -18.96 -11.15 4.14
CA ARG A 487 -20.23 -11.80 3.75
C ARG A 487 -20.32 -11.89 2.23
N PHE A 488 -21.06 -12.86 1.71
CA PHE A 488 -21.16 -13.06 0.25
C PHE A 488 -21.67 -11.82 -0.51
N PRO A 489 -22.70 -11.10 -0.06
CA PRO A 489 -23.16 -9.86 -0.72
C PRO A 489 -22.11 -8.75 -0.76
N ASP A 490 -21.17 -8.72 0.22
CA ASP A 490 -20.14 -7.69 0.33
C ASP A 490 -18.89 -8.02 -0.49
N LEU A 491 -18.71 -9.28 -0.86
CA LEU A 491 -17.56 -9.72 -1.63
C LEU A 491 -17.44 -9.01 -2.99
N PRO A 492 -18.51 -8.79 -3.79
CA PRO A 492 -18.45 -7.95 -4.98
C PRO A 492 -18.05 -6.50 -4.66
N ALA A 493 -18.53 -5.92 -3.56
CA ALA A 493 -18.14 -4.58 -3.13
C ALA A 493 -16.66 -4.51 -2.74
N LEU A 494 -16.16 -5.51 -2.03
CA LEU A 494 -14.73 -5.66 -1.71
C LEU A 494 -13.87 -5.73 -2.98
N LEU A 495 -14.28 -6.48 -3.98
CA LEU A 495 -13.57 -6.62 -5.25
C LEU A 495 -13.68 -5.35 -6.12
N ALA A 496 -14.75 -4.57 -5.99
CA ALA A 496 -14.97 -3.31 -6.71
C ALA A 496 -14.21 -2.13 -6.13
N SER A 497 -13.92 -2.13 -4.84
CA SER A 497 -13.40 -0.98 -4.07
C SER A 497 -12.06 -0.43 -4.55
N ARG A 498 -11.36 -1.13 -5.46
CA ARG A 498 -10.08 -0.72 -6.06
C ARG A 498 -10.12 -0.50 -7.57
N ARG A 499 -11.21 0.01 -8.12
CA ARG A 499 -11.17 0.52 -9.50
C ARG A 499 -10.19 1.70 -9.58
N PRO A 500 -9.26 1.75 -10.56
CA PRO A 500 -8.54 2.98 -10.84
C PRO A 500 -9.58 4.04 -11.20
N ARG A 501 -9.49 5.21 -10.57
CA ARG A 501 -10.26 6.38 -11.00
C ARG A 501 -10.00 6.56 -12.49
N ALA A 502 -11.03 6.45 -13.31
CA ALA A 502 -10.98 6.94 -14.67
C ALA A 502 -10.66 8.44 -14.53
N GLY A 503 -9.52 8.87 -15.03
CA GLY A 503 -9.21 10.29 -15.13
C GLY A 503 -10.35 10.99 -15.86
N PRO A 504 -10.58 12.28 -15.64
CA PRO A 504 -11.66 13.00 -16.28
C PRO A 504 -11.46 12.89 -17.79
N THR A 505 -12.28 12.06 -18.43
CA THR A 505 -12.43 12.07 -19.89
C THR A 505 -12.97 13.45 -20.24
N GLY A 506 -12.22 14.15 -21.09
CA GLY A 506 -12.41 15.53 -21.45
C GLY A 506 -13.87 15.91 -21.68
N ARG A 507 -14.41 16.73 -20.80
CA ARG A 507 -15.61 17.48 -21.08
C ARG A 507 -15.26 18.61 -22.03
N ARG A 508 -15.94 18.61 -23.17
CA ARG A 508 -16.01 19.72 -24.13
C ARG A 508 -16.22 21.04 -23.37
N ARG A 509 -15.33 21.97 -23.61
CA ARG A 509 -15.49 23.37 -23.22
C ARG A 509 -16.71 23.92 -23.94
N THR A 510 -17.78 24.19 -23.25
CA THR A 510 -18.77 25.18 -23.61
C THR A 510 -18.36 26.50 -22.95
N PHE A 511 -18.15 27.47 -23.81
CA PHE A 511 -17.86 28.86 -23.47
C PHE A 511 -18.96 29.43 -22.57
N PHE A 512 -18.57 29.98 -21.41
CA PHE A 512 -19.29 31.11 -20.83
C PHE A 512 -18.29 32.22 -20.46
N ARG A 513 -18.39 33.34 -21.19
CA ARG A 513 -17.79 34.63 -20.86
C ARG A 513 -18.54 35.23 -19.67
N GLY A 514 -17.84 35.72 -18.68
CA GLY A 514 -18.41 36.69 -17.75
C GLY A 514 -17.70 36.86 -16.41
N ARG A 515 -16.83 37.83 -16.35
CA ARG A 515 -16.54 38.78 -15.26
C ARG A 515 -15.96 38.35 -13.90
N ARG A 516 -14.69 38.78 -13.76
CA ARG A 516 -14.06 39.52 -12.63
C ARG A 516 -13.78 38.84 -11.29
N ARG A 517 -12.49 38.65 -11.06
CA ARG A 517 -11.62 38.98 -9.91
C ARG A 517 -12.13 38.60 -8.50
N ALA A 518 -11.53 37.57 -7.95
CA ALA A 518 -11.03 37.62 -6.57
C ALA A 518 -9.72 36.82 -6.50
N ILE A 519 -8.68 37.51 -6.11
CA ILE A 519 -7.31 37.07 -5.94
C ILE A 519 -7.24 36.32 -4.62
N TRP A 520 -7.04 35.00 -4.65
CA TRP A 520 -6.48 34.29 -3.51
C TRP A 520 -5.11 33.77 -3.91
N ARG A 521 -4.08 34.51 -3.46
CA ARG A 521 -2.68 34.06 -3.47
C ARG A 521 -2.55 32.93 -2.45
N TRP A 522 -2.35 31.74 -2.91
CA TRP A 522 -1.69 30.69 -2.15
C TRP A 522 -0.20 30.71 -2.50
N PRO A 523 0.71 30.64 -1.54
CA PRO A 523 2.14 30.64 -1.84
C PRO A 523 2.50 29.30 -2.45
N LEU A 524 2.78 29.31 -3.74
CA LEU A 524 3.57 28.29 -4.43
C LEU A 524 5.01 28.37 -3.88
N GLN A 525 5.30 27.61 -2.84
CA GLN A 525 6.67 27.37 -2.47
C GLN A 525 7.09 25.96 -2.87
N ARG A 526 7.90 25.98 -3.92
CA ARG A 526 8.92 25.01 -4.31
C ARG A 526 8.43 23.68 -4.87
N CYS A 527 7.94 23.73 -6.08
CA CYS A 527 8.27 22.70 -7.08
C CYS A 527 9.76 22.81 -7.42
N TRP A 528 10.41 21.69 -7.56
CA TRP A 528 11.80 21.51 -7.96
C TRP A 528 12.17 22.45 -9.12
N PRO A 529 13.29 23.17 -9.05
CA PRO A 529 13.74 23.98 -10.17
C PRO A 529 14.21 23.06 -11.30
N CYS A 530 13.62 23.26 -12.48
CA CYS A 530 14.28 22.88 -13.72
C CYS A 530 15.59 23.68 -13.79
N LEU A 531 16.72 23.03 -13.65
CA LEU A 531 18.03 23.60 -13.90
C LEU A 531 18.15 23.92 -15.39
N LEU A 532 17.84 25.14 -15.74
CA LEU A 532 18.29 25.79 -16.97
C LEU A 532 19.79 26.11 -16.81
N TRP A 533 20.62 25.30 -17.41
CA TRP A 533 22.01 25.69 -17.67
C TRP A 533 22.07 26.41 -19.01
N ARG A 534 22.23 27.74 -18.98
CA ARG A 534 22.64 28.52 -20.16
C ARG A 534 24.15 28.34 -20.31
N GLY A 535 24.58 27.67 -21.36
CA GLY A 535 25.93 27.78 -21.86
C GLY A 535 26.15 29.20 -22.38
N GLY A 536 27.17 29.85 -21.90
CA GLY A 536 27.78 31.05 -22.48
C GLY A 536 29.22 30.75 -22.81
N THR A 537 29.51 30.89 -24.10
CA THR A 537 30.80 30.95 -24.80
C THR A 537 32.05 30.48 -24.07
#